data_dc02bfa9563d9c343e299ef6f0c8cdea
#
_entry.id   dc02bfa9563d9c343e299ef6f0c8cdea
#
_cell.length_a   1.000
_cell.length_b   1.000
_cell.length_c   1.000
_cell.angle_alpha   90.00
_cell.angle_beta   90.00
_cell.angle_gamma   90.00
#
_symmetry.space_group_name_H-M   'P 1'
#
loop_
_entity.id
_entity.type
_entity.pdbx_description
1 polymer ?
#
loop_
_entity_poly.entity_id
_entity_poly.type
_entity_poly.pdbx_seq_one_letter_code
_entity_poly.pdbx_strand_id
1 'polypeptide(L)'
;SEVNALATIKLSSIFGTATAARTYIKHLSPDWKTALPMASVAFAFSALGATTAHAVPTKYFGTAVVIALAIVWIWTLMNPFMGAESKMRWSGGTRHYAAAIFVGAIIGFYDGIFGPGTGSFLLIALVGLLGYSFLSASSAAKIVNLGTNAAALIVFGFSGSILWTLGLLMAVCNIGGAYFGARTAIRRGSPFVRLVFLGIVAILIVRMAWDTWM
;
A
#
# COMPACT_ATOMS: atom_id res chain seq x y z
N SER A 1 17.24 -13.36 -8.35
CA SER A 1 17.68 -12.25 -7.51
C SER A 1 16.47 -11.65 -6.78
N GLU A 2 16.71 -10.93 -5.69
CA GLU A 2 15.65 -10.25 -4.91
C GLU A 2 14.87 -9.25 -5.77
N VAL A 3 15.55 -8.56 -6.68
CA VAL A 3 14.92 -7.62 -7.62
C VAL A 3 13.97 -8.34 -8.58
N ASN A 4 14.31 -9.54 -9.05
CA ASN A 4 13.40 -10.32 -9.89
C ASN A 4 12.13 -10.72 -9.14
N ALA A 5 12.26 -11.09 -7.86
CA ALA A 5 11.11 -11.37 -7.01
C ALA A 5 10.23 -10.11 -6.82
N LEU A 6 10.84 -8.97 -6.50
CA LEU A 6 10.15 -7.68 -6.35
C LEU A 6 9.42 -7.30 -7.65
N ALA A 7 10.12 -7.34 -8.78
CA ALA A 7 9.55 -7.02 -10.09
C ALA A 7 8.34 -7.91 -10.45
N THR A 8 8.47 -9.23 -10.17
CA THR A 8 7.42 -10.21 -10.43
C THR A 8 6.20 -9.99 -9.53
N ILE A 9 6.43 -9.66 -8.25
CA ILE A 9 5.36 -9.29 -7.31
C ILE A 9 4.64 -8.02 -7.79
N LYS A 10 5.37 -7.02 -8.30
CA LYS A 10 4.76 -5.79 -8.84
C LYS A 10 3.86 -6.09 -10.05
N LEU A 11 4.27 -7.00 -10.93
CA LEU A 11 3.44 -7.46 -12.04
C LEU A 11 2.13 -8.10 -11.53
N SER A 12 2.18 -9.01 -10.58
CA SER A 12 0.99 -9.61 -9.99
C SER A 12 0.13 -8.57 -9.27
N SER A 13 0.77 -7.67 -8.51
CA SER A 13 0.09 -6.68 -7.66
C SER A 13 -0.68 -5.63 -8.45
N ILE A 14 -0.22 -5.24 -9.64
CA ILE A 14 -0.92 -4.22 -10.43
C ILE A 14 -2.33 -4.68 -10.82
N PHE A 15 -2.50 -5.95 -11.18
CA PHE A 15 -3.81 -6.53 -11.51
C PHE A 15 -4.72 -6.60 -10.28
N GLY A 16 -4.18 -7.02 -9.14
CA GLY A 16 -4.92 -7.05 -7.88
C GLY A 16 -5.33 -5.66 -7.41
N THR A 17 -4.40 -4.69 -7.43
CA THR A 17 -4.70 -3.31 -7.02
C THR A 17 -5.68 -2.63 -7.96
N ALA A 18 -5.58 -2.85 -9.28
CA ALA A 18 -6.54 -2.35 -10.26
C ALA A 18 -7.94 -2.91 -10.02
N THR A 19 -8.04 -4.23 -9.75
CA THR A 19 -9.31 -4.89 -9.46
C THR A 19 -9.93 -4.37 -8.16
N ALA A 20 -9.15 -4.22 -7.10
CA ALA A 20 -9.62 -3.65 -5.84
C ALA A 20 -10.02 -2.19 -6.00
N ALA A 21 -9.20 -1.35 -6.64
CA ALA A 21 -9.50 0.05 -6.89
C ALA A 21 -10.81 0.20 -7.68
N ARG A 22 -10.98 -0.54 -8.78
CA ARG A 22 -12.22 -0.55 -9.57
C ARG A 22 -13.42 -0.97 -8.71
N THR A 23 -13.28 -1.97 -7.86
CA THR A 23 -14.35 -2.45 -6.99
C THR A 23 -14.74 -1.38 -5.98
N TYR A 24 -13.77 -0.71 -5.35
CA TYR A 24 -14.03 0.40 -4.44
C TYR A 24 -14.67 1.59 -5.14
N ILE A 25 -14.17 2.02 -6.30
CA ILE A 25 -14.69 3.15 -7.09
C ILE A 25 -16.15 2.94 -7.47
N LYS A 26 -16.54 1.70 -7.80
CA LYS A 26 -17.93 1.38 -8.17
C LYS A 26 -18.93 1.48 -7.01
N HIS A 27 -18.48 1.34 -5.77
CA HIS A 27 -19.36 1.24 -4.60
C HIS A 27 -19.16 2.36 -3.58
N LEU A 28 -18.06 3.08 -3.68
CA LEU A 28 -17.70 4.19 -2.80
C LEU A 28 -17.36 5.40 -3.67
N SER A 29 -17.52 6.59 -3.11
CA SER A 29 -17.04 7.82 -3.73
C SER A 29 -15.67 8.19 -3.16
N PRO A 30 -14.56 7.80 -3.83
CA PRO A 30 -13.22 8.16 -3.37
C PRO A 30 -13.03 9.66 -3.36
N ASP A 31 -12.24 10.15 -2.42
CA ASP A 31 -11.79 11.54 -2.46
C ASP A 31 -10.71 11.73 -3.54
N TRP A 32 -11.18 11.97 -4.75
CA TRP A 32 -10.31 12.16 -5.92
C TRP A 32 -9.37 13.35 -5.79
N LYS A 33 -9.79 14.40 -5.05
CA LYS A 33 -8.98 15.61 -4.83
C LYS A 33 -7.73 15.32 -4.02
N THR A 34 -7.79 14.31 -3.15
CA THR A 34 -6.64 13.84 -2.37
C THR A 34 -5.94 12.66 -3.04
N ALA A 35 -6.71 11.68 -3.54
CA ALA A 35 -6.15 10.44 -4.04
C ALA A 35 -5.32 10.61 -5.34
N LEU A 36 -5.76 11.46 -6.28
CA LEU A 36 -5.04 11.65 -7.55
C LEU A 36 -3.71 12.39 -7.38
N PRO A 37 -3.61 13.56 -6.72
CA PRO A 37 -2.31 14.21 -6.49
C PRO A 37 -1.36 13.32 -5.69
N MET A 38 -1.87 12.64 -4.66
CA MET A 38 -1.08 11.69 -3.88
C MET A 38 -0.57 10.54 -4.75
N ALA A 39 -1.40 9.95 -5.62
CA ALA A 39 -1.02 8.88 -6.53
C ALA A 39 0.00 9.33 -7.58
N SER A 40 -0.14 10.54 -8.13
CA SER A 40 0.80 11.09 -9.12
C SER A 40 2.20 11.29 -8.53
N VAL A 41 2.27 11.84 -7.32
CA VAL A 41 3.56 12.02 -6.62
C VAL A 41 4.12 10.65 -6.20
N ALA A 42 3.30 9.76 -5.66
CA ALA A 42 3.71 8.41 -5.30
C ALA A 42 4.22 7.62 -6.52
N PHE A 43 3.62 7.80 -7.70
CA PHE A 43 4.10 7.23 -8.96
C PHE A 43 5.52 7.71 -9.28
N ALA A 44 5.75 9.03 -9.29
CA ALA A 44 7.07 9.59 -9.59
C ALA A 44 8.15 9.10 -8.61
N PHE A 45 7.84 9.13 -7.33
CA PHE A 45 8.77 8.68 -6.28
C PHE A 45 8.97 7.16 -6.26
N SER A 46 7.95 6.38 -6.64
CA SER A 46 8.10 4.92 -6.80
C SER A 46 9.00 4.58 -7.99
N ALA A 47 8.91 5.32 -9.10
CA ALA A 47 9.85 5.18 -10.20
C ALA A 47 11.30 5.45 -9.74
N LEU A 48 11.53 6.55 -9.00
CA LEU A 48 12.83 6.86 -8.40
C LEU A 48 13.31 5.77 -7.44
N GLY A 49 12.43 5.25 -6.58
CA GLY A 49 12.74 4.14 -5.69
C GLY A 49 13.14 2.88 -6.44
N ALA A 50 12.40 2.53 -7.49
CA ALA A 50 12.66 1.33 -8.29
C ALA A 50 14.02 1.39 -9.01
N THR A 51 14.47 2.58 -9.45
CA THR A 51 15.82 2.72 -10.05
C THR A 51 16.94 2.50 -9.04
N THR A 52 16.69 2.76 -7.75
CA THR A 52 17.68 2.59 -6.67
C THR A 52 17.62 1.22 -6.00
N ALA A 53 16.60 0.40 -6.30
CA ALA A 53 16.37 -0.89 -5.64
C ALA A 53 17.56 -1.86 -5.71
N HIS A 54 18.36 -1.81 -6.78
CA HIS A 54 19.57 -2.63 -6.94
C HIS A 54 20.73 -2.25 -6.00
N ALA A 55 20.74 -1.02 -5.50
CA ALA A 55 21.85 -0.48 -4.70
C ALA A 55 21.61 -0.55 -3.19
N VAL A 56 20.39 -0.88 -2.76
CA VAL A 56 20.01 -0.82 -1.35
C VAL A 56 20.20 -2.17 -0.67
N PRO A 57 21.03 -2.27 0.39
CA PRO A 57 21.18 -3.51 1.17
C PRO A 57 19.87 -3.84 1.91
N THR A 58 19.27 -4.98 1.58
CA THR A 58 17.95 -5.41 2.10
C THR A 58 17.95 -5.71 3.59
N LYS A 59 19.09 -6.15 4.15
CA LYS A 59 19.21 -6.57 5.55
C LYS A 59 18.80 -5.49 6.58
N TYR A 60 19.28 -4.26 6.41
CA TYR A 60 18.94 -3.16 7.35
C TYR A 60 17.54 -2.62 7.11
N PHE A 61 17.07 -2.68 5.87
CA PHE A 61 15.74 -2.23 5.49
C PHE A 61 14.65 -3.12 6.10
N GLY A 62 14.85 -4.45 6.11
CA GLY A 62 13.92 -5.40 6.70
C GLY A 62 13.65 -5.09 8.18
N THR A 63 14.71 -4.88 8.96
CA THR A 63 14.59 -4.53 10.39
C THR A 63 13.82 -3.22 10.61
N ALA A 64 14.14 -2.17 9.82
CA ALA A 64 13.43 -0.89 9.94
C ALA A 64 11.94 -1.01 9.61
N VAL A 65 11.58 -1.80 8.62
CA VAL A 65 10.18 -2.06 8.23
C VAL A 65 9.45 -2.84 9.31
N VAL A 66 10.06 -3.88 9.88
CA VAL A 66 9.46 -4.64 10.99
C VAL A 66 9.16 -3.73 12.18
N ILE A 67 10.11 -2.87 12.56
CA ILE A 67 9.92 -1.90 13.65
C ILE A 67 8.79 -0.91 13.31
N ALA A 68 8.80 -0.35 12.09
CA ALA A 68 7.75 0.58 11.67
C ALA A 68 6.35 -0.07 11.66
N LEU A 69 6.24 -1.30 11.15
CA LEU A 69 4.98 -2.05 11.19
C LEU A 69 4.54 -2.37 12.62
N ALA A 70 5.47 -2.71 13.51
CA ALA A 70 5.16 -2.98 14.91
C ALA A 70 4.64 -1.71 15.63
N ILE A 71 5.29 -0.56 15.41
CA ILE A 71 4.83 0.73 15.95
C ILE A 71 3.41 1.05 15.46
N VAL A 72 3.17 0.92 14.16
CA VAL A 72 1.86 1.16 13.54
C VAL A 72 0.80 0.20 14.11
N TRP A 73 1.15 -1.07 14.28
CA TRP A 73 0.25 -2.09 14.81
C TRP A 73 -0.14 -1.82 16.26
N ILE A 74 0.86 -1.55 17.12
CA ILE A 74 0.62 -1.21 18.54
C ILE A 74 -0.23 0.06 18.64
N TRP A 75 0.11 1.09 17.87
CA TRP A 75 -0.65 2.35 17.88
C TRP A 75 -2.11 2.14 17.45
N THR A 76 -2.34 1.31 16.43
CA THR A 76 -3.70 0.97 15.98
C THR A 76 -4.48 0.19 17.04
N LEU A 77 -3.82 -0.72 17.77
CA LEU A 77 -4.43 -1.44 18.89
C LEU A 77 -4.84 -0.51 20.02
N MET A 78 -3.97 0.42 20.39
CA MET A 78 -4.21 1.36 21.50
C MET A 78 -5.31 2.39 21.16
N ASN A 79 -5.68 2.55 19.89
CA ASN A 79 -6.70 3.51 19.44
C ASN A 79 -7.91 2.79 18.81
N PRO A 80 -8.80 2.15 19.62
CA PRO A 80 -9.87 1.29 19.11
C PRO A 80 -10.91 2.00 18.26
N PHE A 81 -11.10 3.29 18.45
CA PHE A 81 -12.09 4.10 17.71
C PHE A 81 -11.52 4.82 16.49
N MET A 82 -10.20 4.72 16.28
CA MET A 82 -9.55 5.35 15.14
C MET A 82 -10.04 4.74 13.82
N GLY A 83 -10.44 5.60 12.88
CA GLY A 83 -10.87 5.18 11.54
C GLY A 83 -12.19 4.43 11.48
N ALA A 84 -13.01 4.42 12.52
CA ALA A 84 -14.38 3.92 12.48
C ALA A 84 -15.22 4.76 11.51
N GLU A 85 -15.10 6.08 11.61
CA GLU A 85 -15.71 7.08 10.75
C GLU A 85 -14.65 8.02 10.17
N SER A 86 -14.97 8.67 9.05
CA SER A 86 -14.10 9.72 8.50
C SER A 86 -14.28 11.02 9.27
N LYS A 87 -13.25 11.42 9.99
CA LYS A 87 -13.16 12.73 10.68
C LYS A 87 -11.89 13.41 10.19
N MET A 88 -12.01 14.14 9.09
CA MET A 88 -10.85 14.80 8.47
C MET A 88 -10.16 15.73 9.45
N ARG A 89 -8.86 15.53 9.64
CA ARG A 89 -8.05 16.35 10.56
C ARG A 89 -7.90 17.79 10.08
N TRP A 90 -7.85 17.96 8.76
CA TRP A 90 -7.82 19.26 8.07
C TRP A 90 -8.84 19.22 6.95
N SER A 91 -9.91 19.98 7.06
CA SER A 91 -11.04 19.97 6.13
C SER A 91 -10.68 20.56 4.75
N GLY A 92 -9.90 19.80 3.95
CA GLY A 92 -9.64 20.13 2.53
C GLY A 92 -8.74 21.36 2.27
N GLY A 93 -7.99 21.85 3.28
CA GLY A 93 -7.07 22.98 3.13
C GLY A 93 -5.69 22.55 2.61
N THR A 94 -4.82 23.54 2.35
CA THR A 94 -3.45 23.35 1.86
C THR A 94 -2.66 22.34 2.71
N ARG A 95 -2.87 22.33 4.03
CA ARG A 95 -2.21 21.38 4.95
C ARG A 95 -2.62 19.95 4.68
N HIS A 96 -3.88 19.69 4.34
CA HIS A 96 -4.38 18.35 4.01
C HIS A 96 -3.68 17.80 2.75
N TYR A 97 -3.67 18.59 1.68
CA TYR A 97 -3.03 18.17 0.42
C TYR A 97 -1.51 18.07 0.55
N ALA A 98 -0.88 19.00 1.25
CA ALA A 98 0.56 18.92 1.52
C ALA A 98 0.94 17.66 2.29
N ALA A 99 0.18 17.30 3.32
CA ALA A 99 0.39 16.05 4.06
C ALA A 99 0.17 14.81 3.19
N ALA A 100 -0.88 14.79 2.37
CA ALA A 100 -1.16 13.69 1.44
C ALA A 100 -0.03 13.53 0.41
N ILE A 101 0.44 14.62 -0.19
CA ILE A 101 1.56 14.62 -1.15
C ILE A 101 2.84 14.13 -0.49
N PHE A 102 3.16 14.62 0.71
CA PHE A 102 4.34 14.21 1.47
C PHE A 102 4.33 12.72 1.80
N VAL A 103 3.19 12.21 2.29
CA VAL A 103 2.98 10.78 2.54
C VAL A 103 3.10 9.98 1.24
N GLY A 104 2.52 10.46 0.15
CA GLY A 104 2.62 9.84 -1.16
C GLY A 104 4.06 9.74 -1.66
N ALA A 105 4.86 10.79 -1.48
CA ALA A 105 6.27 10.80 -1.85
C ALA A 105 7.09 9.76 -1.06
N ILE A 106 6.99 9.79 0.27
CA ILE A 106 7.75 8.88 1.14
C ILE A 106 7.37 7.42 0.90
N ILE A 107 6.06 7.13 0.95
CA ILE A 107 5.58 5.75 0.82
C ILE A 107 5.73 5.26 -0.62
N GLY A 108 5.59 6.15 -1.62
CA GLY A 108 5.86 5.81 -3.01
C GLY A 108 7.32 5.44 -3.23
N PHE A 109 8.27 6.21 -2.73
CA PHE A 109 9.69 5.89 -2.81
C PHE A 109 10.02 4.55 -2.12
N TYR A 110 9.49 4.36 -0.91
CA TYR A 110 9.60 3.08 -0.21
C TYR A 110 9.05 1.90 -1.03
N ASP A 111 7.87 2.08 -1.66
CA ASP A 111 7.24 1.04 -2.46
C ASP A 111 8.05 0.66 -3.71
N GLY A 112 8.75 1.63 -4.30
CA GLY A 112 9.65 1.39 -5.42
C GLY A 112 10.88 0.55 -5.05
N ILE A 113 11.46 0.81 -3.87
CA ILE A 113 12.67 0.10 -3.39
C ILE A 113 12.33 -1.30 -2.87
N PHE A 114 11.27 -1.43 -2.07
CA PHE A 114 11.04 -2.61 -1.25
C PHE A 114 9.64 -3.22 -1.42
N GLY A 115 8.57 -2.46 -1.26
CA GLY A 115 7.19 -2.85 -1.52
C GLY A 115 6.41 -3.53 -0.38
N PRO A 116 6.94 -4.50 0.38
CA PRO A 116 6.17 -5.15 1.44
C PRO A 116 5.63 -4.16 2.47
N GLY A 117 4.34 -4.28 2.82
CA GLY A 117 3.70 -3.40 3.82
C GLY A 117 3.23 -2.03 3.30
N THR A 118 3.53 -1.64 2.06
CA THR A 118 3.12 -0.35 1.46
C THR A 118 1.65 -0.04 1.66
N GLY A 119 0.77 -1.01 1.38
CA GLY A 119 -0.67 -0.85 1.59
C GLY A 119 -1.05 -0.58 3.04
N SER A 120 -0.32 -1.16 3.99
CA SER A 120 -0.52 -0.93 5.42
C SER A 120 -0.06 0.47 5.84
N PHE A 121 1.09 0.93 5.33
CA PHE A 121 1.58 2.28 5.59
C PHE A 121 0.67 3.34 4.98
N LEU A 122 0.22 3.16 3.73
CA LEU A 122 -0.76 4.05 3.10
C LEU A 122 -2.05 4.11 3.91
N LEU A 123 -2.58 2.95 4.28
CA LEU A 123 -3.83 2.85 5.03
C LEU A 123 -3.75 3.61 6.35
N ILE A 124 -2.70 3.34 7.14
CA ILE A 124 -2.55 3.96 8.45
C ILE A 124 -2.22 5.45 8.37
N ALA A 125 -1.47 5.89 7.37
CA ALA A 125 -1.20 7.30 7.15
C ALA A 125 -2.49 8.06 6.80
N LEU A 126 -3.33 7.49 5.94
CA LEU A 126 -4.64 8.06 5.60
C LEU A 126 -5.58 8.09 6.80
N VAL A 127 -5.63 7.01 7.59
CA VAL A 127 -6.48 6.95 8.78
C VAL A 127 -5.95 7.86 9.90
N GLY A 128 -4.69 7.71 10.25
CA GLY A 128 -4.12 8.33 11.45
C GLY A 128 -3.71 9.78 11.25
N LEU A 129 -3.16 10.13 10.08
CA LEU A 129 -2.69 11.48 9.81
C LEU A 129 -3.77 12.36 9.17
N LEU A 130 -4.52 11.82 8.20
CA LEU A 130 -5.52 12.60 7.49
C LEU A 130 -6.94 12.45 8.05
N GLY A 131 -7.24 11.40 8.83
CA GLY A 131 -8.53 11.22 9.51
C GLY A 131 -9.60 10.49 8.68
N TYR A 132 -9.20 9.70 7.67
CA TYR A 132 -10.13 8.85 6.91
C TYR A 132 -10.63 7.67 7.75
N SER A 133 -11.82 7.17 7.43
CA SER A 133 -12.24 5.85 7.92
C SER A 133 -11.38 4.74 7.29
N PHE A 134 -11.27 3.58 7.93
CA PHE A 134 -10.52 2.45 7.37
C PHE A 134 -11.01 2.05 5.97
N LEU A 135 -12.32 2.13 5.73
CA LEU A 135 -12.90 1.80 4.43
C LEU A 135 -12.54 2.84 3.36
N SER A 136 -12.69 4.14 3.66
CA SER A 136 -12.33 5.22 2.72
C SER A 136 -10.83 5.27 2.46
N ALA A 137 -10.02 5.08 3.51
CA ALA A 137 -8.57 4.97 3.41
C ALA A 137 -8.13 3.80 2.52
N SER A 138 -8.81 2.64 2.63
CA SER A 138 -8.54 1.47 1.76
C SER A 138 -8.79 1.80 0.29
N SER A 139 -9.86 2.53 -0.01
CA SER A 139 -10.16 2.97 -1.38
C SER A 139 -9.06 3.88 -1.93
N ALA A 140 -8.70 4.93 -1.21
CA ALA A 140 -7.64 5.86 -1.61
C ALA A 140 -6.26 5.16 -1.70
N ALA A 141 -5.92 4.33 -0.72
CA ALA A 141 -4.67 3.57 -0.70
C ALA A 141 -4.54 2.65 -1.93
N LYS A 142 -5.62 2.05 -2.42
CA LYS A 142 -5.58 1.21 -3.63
C LYS A 142 -5.36 2.01 -4.89
N ILE A 143 -5.89 3.22 -4.98
CA ILE A 143 -5.63 4.13 -6.11
C ILE A 143 -4.14 4.54 -6.12
N VAL A 144 -3.61 4.95 -4.97
CA VAL A 144 -2.19 5.32 -4.83
C VAL A 144 -1.28 4.13 -5.14
N ASN A 145 -1.59 2.96 -4.58
CA ASN A 145 -0.80 1.75 -4.77
C ASN A 145 -0.87 1.20 -6.22
N LEU A 146 -1.95 1.47 -6.94
CA LEU A 146 -2.01 1.19 -8.38
C LEU A 146 -0.98 2.06 -9.13
N GLY A 147 -0.87 3.33 -8.78
CA GLY A 147 0.12 4.25 -9.35
C GLY A 147 1.56 3.78 -9.07
N THR A 148 1.87 3.45 -7.81
CA THR A 148 3.22 3.01 -7.44
C THR A 148 3.61 1.68 -8.10
N ASN A 149 2.70 0.71 -8.17
CA ASN A 149 2.94 -0.55 -8.87
C ASN A 149 3.14 -0.34 -10.38
N ALA A 150 2.39 0.57 -11.01
CA ALA A 150 2.58 0.91 -12.41
C ALA A 150 3.96 1.52 -12.67
N ALA A 151 4.38 2.48 -11.84
CA ALA A 151 5.69 3.11 -11.93
C ALA A 151 6.84 2.09 -11.79
N ALA A 152 6.81 1.29 -10.73
CA ALA A 152 7.81 0.27 -10.49
C ALA A 152 7.85 -0.78 -11.62
N LEU A 153 6.68 -1.20 -12.13
CA LEU A 153 6.58 -2.16 -13.22
C LEU A 153 7.18 -1.62 -14.53
N ILE A 154 7.00 -0.34 -14.82
CA ILE A 154 7.64 0.31 -15.97
C ILE A 154 9.17 0.24 -15.84
N VAL A 155 9.71 0.65 -14.69
CA VAL A 155 11.16 0.64 -14.44
C VAL A 155 11.74 -0.78 -14.52
N PHE A 156 11.13 -1.74 -13.83
CA PHE A 156 11.58 -3.14 -13.84
C PHE A 156 11.34 -3.84 -15.17
N GLY A 157 10.35 -3.40 -15.95
CA GLY A 157 10.12 -3.88 -17.31
C GLY A 157 11.28 -3.56 -18.24
N PHE A 158 11.78 -2.33 -18.19
CA PHE A 158 12.95 -1.91 -18.96
C PHE A 158 14.25 -2.60 -18.51
N SER A 159 14.38 -2.96 -17.25
CA SER A 159 15.55 -3.69 -16.73
C SER A 159 15.53 -5.19 -17.01
N GLY A 160 14.45 -5.73 -17.61
CA GLY A 160 14.32 -7.16 -17.89
C GLY A 160 14.19 -8.06 -16.64
N SER A 161 13.87 -7.49 -15.48
CA SER A 161 13.88 -8.20 -14.19
C SER A 161 12.60 -9.00 -13.93
N ILE A 162 11.60 -8.99 -14.81
CA ILE A 162 10.28 -9.58 -14.60
C ILE A 162 10.22 -11.03 -15.05
N LEU A 163 9.78 -11.92 -14.17
CA LEU A 163 9.42 -13.30 -14.51
C LEU A 163 7.95 -13.36 -14.95
N TRP A 164 7.72 -13.10 -16.24
CA TRP A 164 6.38 -12.87 -16.79
C TRP A 164 5.41 -14.01 -16.54
N THR A 165 5.79 -15.27 -16.80
CA THR A 165 4.93 -16.44 -16.62
C THR A 165 4.47 -16.57 -15.16
N LEU A 166 5.40 -16.47 -14.23
CA LEU A 166 5.11 -16.57 -12.80
C LEU A 166 4.22 -15.41 -12.34
N GLY A 167 4.57 -14.17 -12.73
CA GLY A 167 3.83 -12.98 -12.36
C GLY A 167 2.39 -12.98 -12.88
N LEU A 168 2.16 -13.46 -14.11
CA LEU A 168 0.81 -13.56 -14.68
C LEU A 168 -0.02 -14.67 -14.02
N LEU A 169 0.57 -15.81 -13.67
CA LEU A 169 -0.13 -16.84 -12.90
C LEU A 169 -0.54 -16.32 -11.52
N MET A 170 0.36 -15.64 -10.83
CA MET A 170 0.06 -14.99 -9.55
C MET A 170 -1.01 -13.89 -9.70
N ALA A 171 -1.04 -13.17 -10.84
CA ALA A 171 -2.02 -12.12 -11.10
C ALA A 171 -3.46 -12.67 -11.13
N VAL A 172 -3.69 -13.85 -11.68
CA VAL A 172 -5.03 -14.48 -11.71
C VAL A 172 -5.55 -14.68 -10.28
N CYS A 173 -4.72 -15.25 -9.40
CA CYS A 173 -5.10 -15.44 -7.99
C CYS A 173 -5.29 -14.10 -7.28
N ASN A 174 -4.44 -13.13 -7.59
CA ASN A 174 -4.50 -11.79 -6.99
C ASN A 174 -5.76 -11.03 -7.40
N ILE A 175 -6.19 -11.14 -8.66
CA ILE A 175 -7.47 -10.57 -9.14
C ILE A 175 -8.64 -11.14 -8.33
N GLY A 176 -8.72 -12.47 -8.19
CA GLY A 176 -9.78 -13.12 -7.42
C GLY A 176 -9.78 -12.67 -5.97
N GLY A 177 -8.62 -12.76 -5.29
CA GLY A 177 -8.46 -12.33 -3.91
C GLY A 177 -8.80 -10.84 -3.70
N ALA A 178 -8.37 -9.98 -4.60
CA ALA A 178 -8.63 -8.54 -4.55
C ALA A 178 -10.13 -8.20 -4.72
N TYR A 179 -10.81 -8.89 -5.64
CA TYR A 179 -12.25 -8.70 -5.85
C TYR A 179 -13.07 -9.11 -4.62
N PHE A 180 -12.86 -10.33 -4.14
CA PHE A 180 -13.58 -10.83 -2.96
C PHE A 180 -13.23 -10.05 -1.70
N GLY A 181 -11.95 -9.71 -1.51
CA GLY A 181 -11.48 -8.92 -0.37
C GLY A 181 -12.10 -7.53 -0.35
N ALA A 182 -12.07 -6.79 -1.47
CA ALA A 182 -12.65 -5.46 -1.57
C ALA A 182 -14.18 -5.49 -1.37
N ARG A 183 -14.88 -6.45 -1.97
CA ARG A 183 -16.33 -6.61 -1.81
C ARG A 183 -16.72 -6.93 -0.37
N THR A 184 -15.96 -7.79 0.30
CA THR A 184 -16.18 -8.11 1.71
C THR A 184 -15.93 -6.89 2.61
N ALA A 185 -14.87 -6.13 2.34
CA ALA A 185 -14.55 -4.91 3.06
C ALA A 185 -15.68 -3.87 2.93
N ILE A 186 -16.21 -3.68 1.73
CA ILE A 186 -17.35 -2.78 1.48
C ILE A 186 -18.60 -3.23 2.25
N ARG A 187 -18.89 -4.52 2.24
CA ARG A 187 -20.09 -5.08 2.91
C ARG A 187 -20.00 -5.02 4.43
N ARG A 188 -18.82 -5.22 5.00
CA ARG A 188 -18.60 -5.30 6.46
C ARG A 188 -18.12 -4.00 7.09
N GLY A 189 -17.69 -3.03 6.26
CA GLY A 189 -17.31 -1.68 6.70
C GLY A 189 -15.96 -1.59 7.42
N SER A 190 -15.71 -0.40 7.97
CA SER A 190 -14.45 -0.02 8.59
C SER A 190 -14.01 -0.91 9.76
N PRO A 191 -14.89 -1.38 10.66
CA PRO A 191 -14.48 -2.25 11.78
C PRO A 191 -13.86 -3.57 11.29
N PHE A 192 -14.45 -4.15 10.24
CA PHE A 192 -13.91 -5.37 9.63
C PHE A 192 -12.56 -5.12 8.97
N VAL A 193 -12.43 -4.02 8.22
CA VAL A 193 -11.16 -3.66 7.58
C VAL A 193 -10.06 -3.46 8.62
N ARG A 194 -10.38 -2.83 9.76
CA ARG A 194 -9.45 -2.67 10.87
C ARG A 194 -9.01 -4.01 11.45
N LEU A 195 -9.95 -4.94 11.67
CA LEU A 195 -9.63 -6.28 12.20
C LEU A 195 -8.71 -7.05 11.24
N VAL A 196 -9.03 -7.05 9.95
CA VAL A 196 -8.22 -7.70 8.90
C VAL A 196 -6.83 -7.04 8.82
N PHE A 197 -6.76 -5.71 8.89
CA PHE A 197 -5.51 -4.97 8.93
C PHE A 197 -4.62 -5.43 10.10
N LEU A 198 -5.15 -5.46 11.32
CA LEU A 198 -4.41 -5.91 12.49
C LEU A 198 -3.90 -7.35 12.36
N GLY A 199 -4.74 -8.25 11.83
CA GLY A 199 -4.34 -9.64 11.59
C GLY A 199 -3.23 -9.78 10.54
N ILE A 200 -3.37 -9.11 9.39
CA ILE A 200 -2.39 -9.16 8.31
C ILE A 200 -1.06 -8.53 8.74
N VAL A 201 -1.09 -7.36 9.40
CA VAL A 201 0.15 -6.70 9.85
C VAL A 201 0.86 -7.54 10.91
N ALA A 202 0.14 -8.20 11.82
CA ALA A 202 0.74 -9.12 12.77
C ALA A 202 1.47 -10.28 12.07
N ILE A 203 0.84 -10.89 11.06
CA ILE A 203 1.45 -11.98 10.26
C ILE A 203 2.69 -11.47 9.52
N LEU A 204 2.60 -10.26 8.93
CA LEU A 204 3.75 -9.64 8.23
C LEU A 204 4.91 -9.38 9.17
N ILE A 205 4.66 -8.86 10.37
CA ILE A 205 5.68 -8.61 11.39
C ILE A 205 6.39 -9.93 11.74
N VAL A 206 5.63 -10.98 12.07
CA VAL A 206 6.20 -12.29 12.43
C VAL A 206 7.01 -12.87 11.28
N ARG A 207 6.46 -12.85 10.05
CA ARG A 207 7.13 -13.38 8.87
C ARG A 207 8.43 -12.63 8.55
N MET A 208 8.37 -11.31 8.51
CA MET A 208 9.54 -10.48 8.20
C MET A 208 10.58 -10.52 9.32
N ALA A 209 10.17 -10.61 10.58
CA ALA A 209 11.08 -10.79 11.69
C ALA A 209 11.81 -12.13 11.58
N TRP A 210 11.10 -13.19 11.23
CA TRP A 210 11.70 -14.49 10.98
C TRP A 210 12.73 -14.42 9.85
N ASP A 211 12.35 -13.89 8.68
CA ASP A 211 13.21 -13.81 7.50
C ASP A 211 14.44 -12.87 7.71
N THR A 212 14.37 -11.95 8.70
CA THR A 212 15.45 -10.97 8.96
C THR A 212 16.44 -11.44 10.02
N TRP A 213 15.97 -12.21 11.03
CA TRP A 213 16.79 -12.54 12.22
C TRP A 213 17.10 -14.03 12.40
N MET A 214 16.42 -14.92 11.66
CA MET A 214 16.68 -16.35 11.64
C MET A 214 17.15 -16.84 10.28
#